data_093505a2342c556e328fb4408c84aee2
#
_entry.id   093505a2342c556e328fb4408c84aee2
#
_cell.length_a   1.000
_cell.length_b   1.000
_cell.length_c   1.000
_cell.angle_alpha   90.00
_cell.angle_beta   90.00
_cell.angle_gamma   90.00
#
_symmetry.space_group_name_H-M   'P 1'
#
loop_
_entity.id
_entity.type
_entity.pdbx_description
1 polymer ?
#
loop_
_entity_poly.entity_id
_entity_poly.type
_entity_poly.pdbx_seq_one_letter_code
_entity_poly.pdbx_strand_id
1 'polypeptide(L)'
;MLPSSSALIGWEWHDALQDFSGNDNIIEYYIFREAGDGDGYADNQIALSLAEIAQIKLTFKQLSDITGTTFIETNDFENAPLNVYSVSEYDDPTLLGAVEMYDGWFDISWKNLGSSLLTDDETQTIVHEIGHVAGLDHPNGNGDEPGW
;
A
#
# COMPACT_ATOMS: atom_id res chain seq x y z
N MET A 1 16.48 -0.18 -23.80
CA MET A 1 15.23 0.50 -24.17
C MET A 1 14.37 0.57 -22.91
N LEU A 2 13.95 1.73 -22.50
CA LEU A 2 13.03 1.85 -21.36
C LEU A 2 11.65 1.36 -21.81
N PRO A 3 10.92 0.62 -20.97
CA PRO A 3 9.54 0.25 -21.28
C PRO A 3 8.70 1.52 -21.47
N SER A 4 7.67 1.44 -22.32
CA SER A 4 6.74 2.55 -22.45
C SER A 4 6.04 2.79 -21.11
N SER A 5 5.67 4.04 -20.82
CA SER A 5 4.95 4.38 -19.58
C SER A 5 3.65 3.58 -19.42
N SER A 6 3.02 3.17 -20.51
CA SER A 6 1.83 2.33 -20.51
C SER A 6 2.08 0.89 -20.03
N ALA A 7 3.33 0.40 -20.04
CA ALA A 7 3.69 -0.91 -19.52
C ALA A 7 3.83 -0.93 -17.98
N LEU A 8 3.76 0.23 -17.34
CA LEU A 8 3.89 0.40 -15.89
C LEU A 8 2.55 0.69 -15.20
N ILE A 9 1.46 0.71 -15.96
CA ILE A 9 0.12 1.02 -15.43
C ILE A 9 -0.73 -0.24 -15.48
N GLY A 10 -1.07 -0.76 -14.31
CA GLY A 10 -2.05 -1.83 -14.16
C GLY A 10 -3.47 -1.26 -14.32
N TRP A 11 -4.16 -1.62 -15.39
CA TRP A 11 -5.49 -1.08 -15.70
C TRP A 11 -6.52 -1.40 -14.61
N GLU A 12 -6.46 -2.58 -14.02
CA GLU A 12 -7.37 -2.98 -12.95
C GLU A 12 -7.21 -2.11 -11.70
N TRP A 13 -5.97 -1.79 -11.34
CA TRP A 13 -5.66 -0.87 -10.24
C TRP A 13 -6.14 0.55 -10.54
N HIS A 14 -5.91 1.01 -11.75
CA HIS A 14 -6.32 2.34 -12.18
C HIS A 14 -7.85 2.50 -12.14
N ASP A 15 -8.60 1.52 -12.62
CA ASP A 15 -10.06 1.57 -12.63
C ASP A 15 -10.62 1.56 -11.19
N ALA A 16 -10.07 0.71 -10.31
CA ALA A 16 -10.45 0.68 -8.90
C ALA A 16 -10.17 2.01 -8.18
N LEU A 17 -9.03 2.64 -8.46
CA LEU A 17 -8.72 3.95 -7.89
C LEU A 17 -9.68 5.04 -8.36
N GLN A 18 -10.11 4.98 -9.61
CA GLN A 18 -11.12 5.90 -10.14
C GLN A 18 -12.45 5.75 -9.40
N ASP A 19 -12.86 4.52 -9.14
CA ASP A 19 -14.06 4.24 -8.34
C ASP A 19 -13.94 4.76 -6.91
N PHE A 20 -12.77 4.60 -6.27
CA PHE A 20 -12.51 5.09 -4.92
C PHE A 20 -12.45 6.62 -4.82
N SER A 21 -11.91 7.29 -5.84
CA SER A 21 -11.79 8.75 -5.82
C SER A 21 -13.11 9.48 -6.04
N GLY A 22 -14.13 8.80 -6.57
CA GLY A 22 -15.45 9.40 -6.79
C GLY A 22 -15.37 10.69 -7.62
N ASN A 23 -16.22 11.67 -7.25
CA ASN A 23 -16.31 12.95 -7.95
C ASN A 23 -15.41 14.06 -7.36
N ASP A 24 -14.83 13.85 -6.18
CA ASP A 24 -14.02 14.85 -5.46
C ASP A 24 -12.52 14.65 -5.61
N ASN A 25 -12.11 13.55 -6.23
CA ASN A 25 -10.71 13.17 -6.44
C ASN A 25 -9.95 13.01 -5.11
N ILE A 26 -10.62 12.52 -4.08
CA ILE A 26 -10.08 12.23 -2.76
C ILE A 26 -10.15 10.74 -2.51
N ILE A 27 -9.06 10.15 -2.03
CA ILE A 27 -8.98 8.75 -1.60
C ILE A 27 -8.52 8.73 -0.14
N GLU A 28 -9.31 8.10 0.70
CA GLU A 28 -9.00 7.96 2.11
C GLU A 28 -8.19 6.70 2.35
N TYR A 29 -7.21 6.77 3.27
CA TYR A 29 -6.47 5.61 3.76
C TYR A 29 -6.50 5.54 5.27
N TYR A 30 -6.53 4.32 5.81
CA TYR A 30 -6.48 4.05 7.24
C TYR A 30 -5.16 3.34 7.59
N ILE A 31 -4.52 3.79 8.67
CA ILE A 31 -3.28 3.19 9.17
C ILE A 31 -3.61 2.41 10.45
N PHE A 32 -3.43 1.10 10.43
CA PHE A 32 -3.52 0.25 11.62
C PHE A 32 -2.22 0.37 12.42
N ARG A 33 -2.20 1.23 13.44
CA ARG A 33 -1.00 1.57 14.22
C ARG A 33 -0.60 0.51 15.23
N GLU A 34 -1.60 -0.12 15.83
CA GLU A 34 -1.42 -1.10 16.90
C GLU A 34 -1.83 -2.50 16.43
N ALA A 35 -1.21 -3.52 17.03
CA ALA A 35 -1.54 -4.90 16.68
C ALA A 35 -3.02 -5.29 16.93
N GLY A 36 -3.68 -4.61 17.87
CA GLY A 36 -5.08 -4.80 18.19
C GLY A 36 -6.05 -3.87 17.46
N ASP A 37 -5.56 -2.97 16.62
CA ASP A 37 -6.41 -2.08 15.82
C ASP A 37 -7.28 -2.93 14.87
N GLY A 38 -8.55 -2.56 14.73
CA GLY A 38 -9.47 -3.32 13.90
C GLY A 38 -9.75 -4.74 14.41
N ASP A 39 -9.65 -4.98 15.71
CA ASP A 39 -9.84 -6.30 16.36
C ASP A 39 -8.92 -7.41 15.80
N GLY A 40 -7.68 -7.06 15.45
CA GLY A 40 -6.75 -7.98 14.80
C GLY A 40 -7.14 -8.20 13.34
N TYR A 41 -7.23 -7.11 12.61
CA TYR A 41 -7.70 -7.01 11.23
C TYR A 41 -7.06 -8.04 10.28
N ALA A 42 -5.77 -8.32 10.46
CA ALA A 42 -5.08 -9.34 9.69
C ALA A 42 -4.31 -10.30 10.61
N ASP A 43 -4.16 -11.53 10.15
CA ASP A 43 -3.28 -12.49 10.79
C ASP A 43 -1.85 -11.95 10.80
N ASN A 44 -1.13 -12.18 11.90
CA ASN A 44 0.24 -11.69 12.08
C ASN A 44 0.44 -10.17 12.03
N GLN A 45 -0.64 -9.39 12.12
CA GLN A 45 -0.56 -7.92 12.22
C GLN A 45 0.22 -7.52 13.47
N ILE A 46 1.13 -6.58 13.31
CA ILE A 46 1.94 -6.01 14.40
C ILE A 46 1.83 -4.49 14.44
N ALA A 47 2.26 -3.92 15.55
CA ALA A 47 2.30 -2.48 15.71
C ALA A 47 3.32 -1.84 14.77
N LEU A 48 2.95 -0.67 14.20
CA LEU A 48 3.84 0.14 13.37
C LEU A 48 4.75 1.01 14.24
N SER A 49 6.01 1.13 13.83
CA SER A 49 6.90 2.13 14.39
C SER A 49 6.54 3.54 13.93
N LEU A 50 6.98 4.56 14.66
CA LEU A 50 6.80 5.95 14.25
C LEU A 50 7.49 6.25 12.90
N ALA A 51 8.61 5.59 12.61
CA ALA A 51 9.31 5.73 11.35
C ALA A 51 8.51 5.17 10.18
N GLU A 52 7.87 4.00 10.35
CA GLU A 52 6.97 3.41 9.35
C GLU A 52 5.76 4.33 9.10
N ILE A 53 5.12 4.83 10.14
CA ILE A 53 3.99 5.77 10.01
C ILE A 53 4.40 7.04 9.26
N ALA A 54 5.56 7.60 9.57
CA ALA A 54 6.08 8.77 8.87
C ALA A 54 6.35 8.47 7.39
N GLN A 55 6.90 7.31 7.07
CA GLN A 55 7.15 6.89 5.69
C GLN A 55 5.86 6.67 4.89
N ILE A 56 4.84 6.06 5.50
CA ILE A 56 3.51 5.89 4.88
C ILE A 56 2.95 7.26 4.48
N LYS A 57 2.90 8.18 5.42
CA LYS A 57 2.36 9.54 5.19
C LYS A 57 3.15 10.30 4.12
N LEU A 58 4.47 10.19 4.15
CA LEU A 58 5.33 10.81 3.14
C LEU A 58 5.05 10.25 1.75
N THR A 59 4.91 8.93 1.63
CA THR A 59 4.66 8.26 0.35
C THR A 59 3.32 8.67 -0.23
N PHE A 60 2.25 8.67 0.56
CA PHE A 60 0.94 9.14 0.10
C PHE A 60 0.94 10.62 -0.28
N LYS A 61 1.69 11.46 0.45
CA LYS A 61 1.86 12.85 0.07
C LYS A 61 2.56 13.00 -1.29
N GLN A 62 3.63 12.26 -1.50
CA GLN A 62 4.34 12.25 -2.78
C GLN A 62 3.45 11.76 -3.92
N LEU A 63 2.65 10.72 -3.70
CA LEU A 63 1.66 10.26 -4.69
C LEU A 63 0.63 11.34 -5.00
N SER A 64 0.13 12.04 -4.00
CA SER A 64 -0.80 13.16 -4.20
C SER A 64 -0.19 14.24 -5.09
N ASP A 65 1.08 14.59 -4.84
CA ASP A 65 1.81 15.60 -5.62
C ASP A 65 2.03 15.17 -7.08
N ILE A 66 2.24 13.88 -7.33
CA ILE A 66 2.52 13.33 -8.66
C ILE A 66 1.24 13.08 -9.46
N THR A 67 0.22 12.53 -8.83
CA THR A 67 -0.99 12.06 -9.52
C THR A 67 -2.07 13.14 -9.64
N GLY A 68 -2.04 14.14 -8.78
CA GLY A 68 -3.11 15.11 -8.63
C GLY A 68 -4.33 14.58 -7.84
N THR A 69 -4.34 13.30 -7.47
CA THR A 69 -5.33 12.73 -6.55
C THR A 69 -4.91 13.00 -5.13
N THR A 70 -5.83 13.45 -4.28
CA THR A 70 -5.53 13.74 -2.89
C THR A 70 -5.74 12.48 -2.04
N PHE A 71 -4.67 12.00 -1.40
CA PHE A 71 -4.74 10.90 -0.42
C PHE A 71 -4.79 11.48 0.98
N ILE A 72 -5.81 11.12 1.76
CA ILE A 72 -6.06 11.65 3.11
C ILE A 72 -6.17 10.50 4.11
N GLU A 73 -5.47 10.62 5.25
CA GLU A 73 -5.67 9.71 6.36
C GLU A 73 -7.05 9.89 7.00
N THR A 74 -7.76 8.79 7.22
CA THR A 74 -9.04 8.75 7.92
C THR A 74 -8.94 7.97 9.24
N ASN A 75 -9.87 8.21 10.15
CA ASN A 75 -10.05 7.41 11.38
C ASN A 75 -11.15 6.35 11.26
N ASP A 76 -11.76 6.24 10.10
CA ASP A 76 -12.86 5.31 9.81
C ASP A 76 -12.37 4.18 8.91
N PHE A 77 -11.88 3.08 9.53
CA PHE A 77 -11.36 1.95 8.78
C PHE A 77 -12.44 1.17 8.04
N GLU A 78 -13.67 1.17 8.53
CA GLU A 78 -14.78 0.42 7.92
C GLU A 78 -15.15 0.97 6.54
N ASN A 79 -14.92 2.26 6.32
CA ASN A 79 -15.22 2.93 5.07
C ASN A 79 -13.98 3.36 4.28
N ALA A 80 -12.78 3.13 4.81
CA ALA A 80 -11.55 3.45 4.10
C ALA A 80 -11.32 2.48 2.94
N PRO A 81 -11.14 2.98 1.71
CA PRO A 81 -10.82 2.13 0.57
C PRO A 81 -9.38 1.59 0.60
N LEU A 82 -8.48 2.20 1.37
CA LEU A 82 -7.10 1.75 1.52
C LEU A 82 -6.79 1.49 2.99
N ASN A 83 -6.36 0.27 3.29
CA ASN A 83 -5.95 -0.16 4.62
C ASN A 83 -4.47 -0.50 4.63
N VAL A 84 -3.72 0.08 5.57
CA VAL A 84 -2.26 -0.03 5.64
C VAL A 84 -1.83 -0.60 6.98
N TYR A 85 -1.06 -1.66 6.97
CA TYR A 85 -0.55 -2.32 8.18
C TYR A 85 0.77 -3.06 7.93
N SER A 86 1.44 -3.47 9.00
CA SER A 86 2.60 -4.36 8.91
C SER A 86 2.30 -5.72 9.54
N VAL A 87 3.03 -6.72 9.08
CA VAL A 87 2.93 -8.11 9.57
C VAL A 87 4.29 -8.61 10.04
N SER A 88 4.29 -9.60 10.92
CA SER A 88 5.52 -10.26 11.36
C SER A 88 6.06 -11.24 10.32
N GLU A 89 5.16 -11.86 9.56
CA GLU A 89 5.49 -12.85 8.53
C GLU A 89 4.33 -13.04 7.56
N TYR A 90 4.64 -13.60 6.38
CA TYR A 90 3.68 -14.13 5.43
C TYR A 90 3.81 -15.66 5.38
N ASP A 91 2.78 -16.34 4.88
CA ASP A 91 2.82 -17.79 4.60
C ASP A 91 3.94 -18.13 3.61
N ASP A 92 4.17 -17.26 2.62
CA ASP A 92 5.37 -17.31 1.78
C ASP A 92 6.50 -16.52 2.46
N PRO A 93 7.56 -17.17 2.94
CA PRO A 93 8.65 -16.50 3.64
C PRO A 93 9.50 -15.57 2.77
N THR A 94 9.37 -15.65 1.45
CA THR A 94 10.10 -14.79 0.49
C THR A 94 9.38 -13.47 0.24
N LEU A 95 8.11 -13.37 0.60
CA LEU A 95 7.31 -12.18 0.39
C LEU A 95 7.70 -11.09 1.40
N LEU A 96 7.98 -9.89 0.90
CA LEU A 96 8.34 -8.73 1.72
C LEU A 96 7.19 -7.74 1.87
N GLY A 97 6.29 -7.68 0.90
CA GLY A 97 5.11 -6.84 0.89
C GLY A 97 4.03 -7.43 0.02
N ALA A 98 2.83 -6.91 0.14
CA ALA A 98 1.68 -7.32 -0.66
C ALA A 98 0.64 -6.21 -0.74
N VAL A 99 -0.02 -6.11 -1.88
CA VAL A 99 -1.29 -5.39 -2.03
C VAL A 99 -2.33 -6.39 -2.47
N GLU A 100 -3.39 -6.50 -1.70
CA GLU A 100 -4.52 -7.38 -1.99
C GLU A 100 -5.74 -6.54 -2.33
N MET A 101 -6.34 -6.84 -3.48
CA MET A 101 -7.53 -6.16 -3.96
C MET A 101 -8.77 -6.95 -3.58
N TYR A 102 -9.69 -6.27 -2.88
CA TYR A 102 -11.00 -6.78 -2.53
C TYR A 102 -12.10 -5.97 -3.22
N ASP A 103 -13.32 -6.44 -3.14
CA ASP A 103 -14.46 -5.67 -3.63
C ASP A 103 -14.73 -4.44 -2.74
N GLY A 104 -14.25 -3.31 -3.19
CA GLY A 104 -14.43 -2.01 -2.54
C GLY A 104 -13.27 -1.51 -1.68
N TRP A 105 -12.18 -2.29 -1.51
CA TRP A 105 -10.99 -1.81 -0.79
C TRP A 105 -9.71 -2.56 -1.17
N PHE A 106 -8.56 -1.97 -0.82
CA PHE A 106 -7.25 -2.59 -0.92
C PHE A 106 -6.61 -2.71 0.46
N ASP A 107 -5.97 -3.85 0.70
CA ASP A 107 -5.06 -4.05 1.81
C ASP A 107 -3.61 -3.89 1.34
N ILE A 108 -2.86 -3.03 2.03
CA ILE A 108 -1.46 -2.75 1.75
C ILE A 108 -0.67 -3.18 2.97
N SER A 109 0.22 -4.14 2.81
CA SER A 109 1.01 -4.66 3.91
C SER A 109 2.46 -4.86 3.56
N TRP A 110 3.31 -4.94 4.57
CA TRP A 110 4.71 -5.33 4.45
C TRP A 110 5.19 -6.06 5.68
N LYS A 111 6.24 -6.83 5.50
CA LYS A 111 6.91 -7.56 6.58
C LYS A 111 7.83 -6.61 7.36
N ASN A 112 7.60 -6.50 8.66
CA ASN A 112 8.52 -5.84 9.56
C ASN A 112 9.74 -6.74 9.81
N LEU A 113 10.95 -6.21 9.58
CA LEU A 113 12.20 -6.96 9.72
C LEU A 113 12.76 -6.94 11.15
N GLY A 114 11.99 -6.41 12.12
CA GLY A 114 12.32 -6.44 13.55
C GLY A 114 13.30 -5.36 13.99
N SER A 115 13.64 -4.39 13.14
CA SER A 115 14.45 -3.24 13.50
C SER A 115 13.59 -2.12 14.09
N SER A 116 14.10 -1.44 15.12
CA SER A 116 13.49 -0.20 15.63
C SER A 116 13.66 1.00 14.69
N LEU A 117 14.60 0.88 13.75
CA LEU A 117 14.83 1.86 12.69
C LEU A 117 14.34 1.28 11.37
N LEU A 118 13.70 2.12 10.58
CA LEU A 118 13.28 1.76 9.23
C LEU A 118 14.51 1.51 8.36
N THR A 119 14.64 0.29 7.84
CA THR A 119 15.73 -0.07 6.92
C THR A 119 15.45 0.46 5.52
N ASP A 120 16.48 0.48 4.67
CA ASP A 120 16.31 0.84 3.27
C ASP A 120 15.39 -0.15 2.54
N ASP A 121 15.49 -1.43 2.85
CA ASP A 121 14.64 -2.48 2.27
C ASP A 121 13.16 -2.29 2.66
N GLU A 122 12.89 -2.01 3.95
CA GLU A 122 11.53 -1.71 4.41
C GLU A 122 10.99 -0.43 3.77
N THR A 123 11.80 0.61 3.67
CA THR A 123 11.44 1.86 3.00
C THR A 123 11.06 1.61 1.54
N GLN A 124 11.88 0.86 0.82
CA GLN A 124 11.60 0.51 -0.58
C GLN A 124 10.34 -0.32 -0.71
N THR A 125 10.12 -1.28 0.19
CA THR A 125 8.91 -2.11 0.19
C THR A 125 7.66 -1.26 0.41
N ILE A 126 7.66 -0.37 1.41
CA ILE A 126 6.52 0.54 1.67
C ILE A 126 6.20 1.40 0.44
N VAL A 127 7.22 2.01 -0.15
CA VAL A 127 7.05 2.84 -1.36
C VAL A 127 6.54 2.01 -2.54
N HIS A 128 7.04 0.80 -2.69
CA HIS A 128 6.66 -0.13 -3.75
C HIS A 128 5.19 -0.54 -3.64
N GLU A 129 4.77 -1.02 -2.47
CA GLU A 129 3.39 -1.49 -2.25
C GLU A 129 2.38 -0.33 -2.36
N ILE A 130 2.69 0.82 -1.79
CA ILE A 130 1.84 2.00 -1.96
C ILE A 130 1.85 2.47 -3.43
N GLY A 131 2.93 2.28 -4.15
CA GLY A 131 3.03 2.58 -5.58
C GLY A 131 2.04 1.77 -6.44
N HIS A 132 1.82 0.50 -6.10
CA HIS A 132 0.79 -0.32 -6.77
C HIS A 132 -0.60 0.30 -6.65
N VAL A 133 -0.94 0.87 -5.53
CA VAL A 133 -2.20 1.58 -5.32
C VAL A 133 -2.36 2.76 -6.27
N ALA A 134 -1.26 3.40 -6.67
CA ALA A 134 -1.29 4.46 -7.69
C ALA A 134 -1.37 3.93 -9.14
N GLY A 135 -1.58 2.64 -9.32
CA GLY A 135 -1.66 2.00 -10.62
C GLY A 135 -0.32 1.58 -11.23
N LEU A 136 0.77 1.67 -10.45
CA LEU A 136 2.08 1.19 -10.92
C LEU A 136 2.12 -0.34 -10.88
N ASP A 137 2.55 -0.94 -11.97
CA ASP A 137 2.69 -2.38 -12.12
C ASP A 137 4.17 -2.77 -12.30
N HIS A 138 4.47 -4.05 -12.13
CA HIS A 138 5.81 -4.56 -12.35
C HIS A 138 6.17 -4.48 -13.85
N PRO A 139 7.33 -3.93 -14.22
CA PRO A 139 7.68 -3.70 -15.63
C PRO A 139 7.85 -4.98 -16.46
N ASN A 140 7.97 -6.12 -15.80
CA ASN A 140 8.15 -7.42 -16.43
C ASN A 140 7.14 -8.48 -15.94
N GLY A 141 6.13 -8.08 -15.19
CA GLY A 141 5.06 -8.96 -14.69
C GLY A 141 3.90 -9.04 -15.67
N ASN A 142 3.28 -10.21 -15.74
CA ASN A 142 2.02 -10.41 -16.47
C ASN A 142 0.81 -10.19 -15.53
N GLY A 143 0.90 -9.25 -14.60
CA GLY A 143 -0.19 -8.89 -13.70
C GLY A 143 -0.49 -9.88 -12.55
N ASP A 144 -0.01 -11.12 -12.66
CA ASP A 144 -0.34 -12.20 -11.72
C ASP A 144 0.89 -12.81 -11.01
N GLU A 145 2.08 -12.25 -11.22
CA GLU A 145 3.30 -12.77 -10.60
C GLU A 145 3.95 -11.71 -9.70
N PRO A 146 4.31 -12.05 -8.47
CA PRO A 146 5.19 -11.21 -7.67
C PRO A 146 6.56 -11.19 -8.34
N GLY A 147 6.75 -10.23 -9.24
CA GLY A 147 8.00 -10.06 -9.96
C GLY A 147 8.97 -9.20 -9.15
N TRP A 148 9.93 -9.82 -8.53
CA TRP A 148 11.19 -9.20 -8.10
C TRP A 148 12.31 -9.64 -9.02
#